data_021d69eda4debdef14d13aff341da184
#
_entry.id   021d69eda4debdef14d13aff341da184
#
_cell.length_a   1.000
_cell.length_b   1.000
_cell.length_c   1.000
_cell.angle_alpha   90.00
_cell.angle_beta   90.00
_cell.angle_gamma   90.00
#
_symmetry.space_group_name_H-M   'P 1'
#
loop_
_entity.id
_entity.type
_entity.pdbx_description
1 polymer ?
#
loop_
_entity_poly.entity_id
_entity_poly.type
_entity_poly.pdbx_seq_one_letter_code
_entity_poly.pdbx_strand_id
1 'polypeptide(L)'
;MPPREWNAASYDRLSDPQLAMALDVVDRLDLRGDERVLDAGCGSGRVTEVLLDRVPDGEVVAVDGSEAMVAQARERLGTRAHVFASDLLDLTLDAPVDAILSTATFHWIADHETLFARMHAALRPGGRISAQCGGAGNIADVEAAIAAVDHPALRGWEGPWNYATPAETRQRMRNAGFTDVWTWLQPWPVDPPDPRAYFSTVILGSHLERLPPDDRMPFVDAVLAHFEPPVRTGYVRLNLLGRRA
;
A
#
# COMPACT_ATOMS: atom_id res chain seq x y z
N MET A 1 -2.78 -3.30 15.27
CA MET A 1 -4.19 -3.62 14.93
C MET A 1 -4.15 -4.72 13.89
N PRO A 2 -5.11 -5.66 13.87
CA PRO A 2 -5.14 -6.66 12.81
C PRO A 2 -5.27 -5.96 11.43
N PRO A 3 -4.76 -6.58 10.36
CA PRO A 3 -4.93 -6.08 9.00
C PRO A 3 -6.41 -5.87 8.66
N ARG A 4 -6.69 -4.83 7.86
CA ARG A 4 -8.05 -4.51 7.45
C ARG A 4 -8.55 -5.51 6.40
N GLU A 5 -9.80 -5.95 6.51
CA GLU A 5 -10.49 -6.67 5.45
C GLU A 5 -11.04 -5.69 4.39
N TRP A 6 -10.81 -6.01 3.12
CA TRP A 6 -11.17 -5.19 1.99
C TRP A 6 -12.31 -5.79 1.18
N ASN A 7 -13.16 -4.92 0.58
CA ASN A 7 -14.02 -5.36 -0.52
C ASN A 7 -13.17 -5.43 -1.79
N ALA A 8 -12.49 -6.58 -1.97
CA ALA A 8 -11.49 -6.78 -3.01
C ALA A 8 -12.04 -6.53 -4.43
N ALA A 9 -13.28 -6.96 -4.74
CA ALA A 9 -13.89 -6.76 -6.04
C ALA A 9 -14.22 -5.29 -6.36
N SER A 10 -14.63 -4.49 -5.36
CA SER A 10 -14.86 -3.05 -5.53
C SER A 10 -13.56 -2.28 -5.64
N TYR A 11 -12.57 -2.64 -4.83
CA TYR A 11 -11.23 -2.06 -4.88
C TYR A 11 -10.58 -2.28 -6.26
N ASP A 12 -10.64 -3.49 -6.79
CA ASP A 12 -10.01 -3.86 -8.06
C ASP A 12 -10.52 -3.01 -9.24
N ARG A 13 -11.82 -2.67 -9.27
CA ARG A 13 -12.42 -1.82 -10.31
C ARG A 13 -12.02 -0.34 -10.23
N LEU A 14 -11.62 0.14 -9.05
CA LEU A 14 -11.37 1.56 -8.79
C LEU A 14 -9.88 1.88 -8.62
N SER A 15 -9.00 0.87 -8.64
CA SER A 15 -7.57 1.00 -8.32
C SER A 15 -6.65 1.19 -9.55
N ASP A 16 -7.19 1.58 -10.70
CA ASP A 16 -6.38 1.87 -11.90
C ASP A 16 -5.30 2.95 -11.68
N PRO A 17 -5.58 4.05 -10.92
CA PRO A 17 -4.51 5.00 -10.58
C PRO A 17 -3.38 4.37 -9.79
N GLN A 18 -3.68 3.44 -8.87
CA GLN A 18 -2.68 2.73 -8.07
C GLN A 18 -1.82 1.80 -8.93
N LEU A 19 -2.41 1.14 -9.93
CA LEU A 19 -1.65 0.31 -10.87
C LEU A 19 -0.66 1.14 -11.70
N ALA A 20 -1.08 2.30 -12.22
CA ALA A 20 -0.19 3.19 -12.97
C ALA A 20 1.01 3.64 -12.12
N MET A 21 0.78 3.97 -10.82
CA MET A 21 1.85 4.31 -9.88
C MET A 21 2.80 3.12 -9.64
N ALA A 22 2.27 1.88 -9.62
CA ALA A 22 3.03 0.69 -9.28
C ALA A 22 4.05 0.30 -10.36
N LEU A 23 3.79 0.58 -11.63
CA LEU A 23 4.70 0.24 -12.74
C LEU A 23 6.08 0.87 -12.55
N ASP A 24 6.14 2.14 -12.18
CA ASP A 24 7.41 2.82 -11.89
C ASP A 24 8.17 2.14 -10.73
N VAL A 25 7.45 1.61 -9.74
CA VAL A 25 8.05 0.95 -8.57
C VAL A 25 8.64 -0.41 -8.96
N VAL A 26 7.95 -1.15 -9.83
CA VAL A 26 8.44 -2.41 -10.42
C VAL A 26 9.70 -2.16 -11.25
N ASP A 27 9.69 -1.15 -12.12
CA ASP A 27 10.83 -0.85 -13.00
C ASP A 27 12.10 -0.48 -12.21
N ARG A 28 11.96 0.16 -11.04
CA ARG A 28 13.09 0.50 -10.15
C ARG A 28 13.75 -0.73 -9.50
N LEU A 29 13.11 -1.89 -9.52
CA LEU A 29 13.73 -3.13 -9.04
C LEU A 29 14.84 -3.62 -9.97
N ASP A 30 14.83 -3.22 -11.25
CA ASP A 30 15.83 -3.65 -12.25
C ASP A 30 16.00 -5.18 -12.25
N LEU A 31 14.87 -5.88 -12.47
CA LEU A 31 14.79 -7.33 -12.44
C LEU A 31 15.42 -7.93 -13.69
N ARG A 32 16.15 -9.04 -13.56
CA ARG A 32 16.85 -9.74 -14.65
C ARG A 32 16.07 -10.91 -15.22
N GLY A 33 15.03 -11.36 -14.49
CA GLY A 33 14.11 -12.40 -14.94
C GLY A 33 14.20 -13.74 -14.18
N ASP A 34 15.21 -13.93 -13.36
CA ASP A 34 15.49 -15.18 -12.62
C ASP A 34 15.37 -15.02 -11.08
N GLU A 35 14.91 -13.86 -10.62
CA GLU A 35 14.86 -13.55 -9.19
C GLU A 35 13.67 -14.20 -8.48
N ARG A 36 13.86 -14.51 -7.21
CA ARG A 36 12.77 -14.74 -6.26
C ARG A 36 12.33 -13.40 -5.68
N VAL A 37 11.10 -12.98 -5.94
CA VAL A 37 10.58 -11.65 -5.56
C VAL A 37 9.44 -11.78 -4.56
N LEU A 38 9.48 -10.99 -3.49
CA LEU A 38 8.35 -10.80 -2.57
C LEU A 38 7.52 -9.59 -3.02
N ASP A 39 6.23 -9.79 -3.21
CA ASP A 39 5.22 -8.72 -3.30
C ASP A 39 4.57 -8.56 -1.91
N ALA A 40 5.02 -7.55 -1.16
CA ALA A 40 4.62 -7.30 0.22
C ALA A 40 3.41 -6.36 0.28
N GLY A 41 2.22 -6.93 0.50
CA GLY A 41 0.92 -6.28 0.38
C GLY A 41 0.40 -6.37 -1.04
N CYS A 42 0.28 -7.59 -1.58
CA CYS A 42 -0.05 -7.87 -2.97
C CYS A 42 -1.50 -7.50 -3.36
N GLY A 43 -2.38 -7.27 -2.38
CA GLY A 43 -3.79 -7.02 -2.62
C GLY A 43 -4.43 -8.13 -3.46
N SER A 44 -5.18 -7.75 -4.49
CA SER A 44 -5.84 -8.69 -5.41
C SER A 44 -4.91 -9.32 -6.47
N GLY A 45 -3.59 -9.06 -6.40
CA GLY A 45 -2.60 -9.65 -7.29
C GLY A 45 -2.40 -8.94 -8.63
N ARG A 46 -2.96 -7.74 -8.86
CA ARG A 46 -2.83 -7.00 -10.15
C ARG A 46 -1.38 -6.63 -10.45
N VAL A 47 -0.64 -6.16 -9.45
CA VAL A 47 0.79 -5.81 -9.62
C VAL A 47 1.65 -7.07 -9.63
N THR A 48 1.23 -8.11 -8.90
CA THR A 48 1.89 -9.42 -8.91
C THR A 48 1.91 -10.04 -10.31
N GLU A 49 0.85 -9.86 -11.12
CA GLU A 49 0.84 -10.31 -12.53
C GLU A 49 1.97 -9.63 -13.33
N VAL A 50 2.19 -8.33 -13.12
CA VAL A 50 3.30 -7.60 -13.77
C VAL A 50 4.66 -8.14 -13.32
N LEU A 51 4.80 -8.49 -12.03
CA LEU A 51 6.04 -9.12 -11.54
C LEU A 51 6.30 -10.47 -12.20
N LEU A 52 5.28 -11.31 -12.35
CA LEU A 52 5.42 -12.60 -13.03
C LEU A 52 5.93 -12.46 -14.47
N ASP A 53 5.49 -11.42 -15.19
CA ASP A 53 5.98 -11.13 -16.52
C ASP A 53 7.44 -10.63 -16.54
N ARG A 54 7.90 -10.04 -15.42
CA ARG A 54 9.29 -9.53 -15.27
C ARG A 54 10.28 -10.60 -14.79
N VAL A 55 9.79 -11.70 -14.20
CA VAL A 55 10.63 -12.81 -13.71
C VAL A 55 10.13 -14.16 -14.27
N PRO A 56 10.18 -14.34 -15.61
CA PRO A 56 9.65 -15.54 -16.26
C PRO A 56 10.37 -16.84 -15.85
N ASP A 57 11.63 -16.75 -15.43
CA ASP A 57 12.45 -17.85 -14.95
C ASP A 57 12.64 -17.84 -13.43
N GLY A 58 11.97 -16.89 -12.75
CA GLY A 58 12.05 -16.68 -11.30
C GLY A 58 10.84 -17.19 -10.54
N GLU A 59 10.67 -16.70 -9.33
CA GLU A 59 9.57 -17.05 -8.43
C GLU A 59 8.97 -15.80 -7.81
N VAL A 60 7.63 -15.74 -7.71
CA VAL A 60 6.95 -14.66 -6.99
C VAL A 60 6.24 -15.22 -5.75
N VAL A 61 6.58 -14.64 -4.60
CA VAL A 61 5.91 -14.84 -3.31
C VAL A 61 5.04 -13.61 -3.07
N ALA A 62 3.74 -13.79 -2.91
CA ALA A 62 2.78 -12.70 -2.75
C ALA A 62 2.07 -12.80 -1.39
N VAL A 63 2.12 -11.73 -0.61
CA VAL A 63 1.61 -11.72 0.76
C VAL A 63 0.69 -10.52 0.97
N ASP A 64 -0.46 -10.76 1.60
CA ASP A 64 -1.35 -9.69 2.06
C ASP A 64 -1.93 -10.04 3.44
N GLY A 65 -2.30 -9.03 4.22
CA GLY A 65 -2.92 -9.21 5.52
C GLY A 65 -4.42 -9.53 5.45
N SER A 66 -5.09 -9.24 4.34
CA SER A 66 -6.52 -9.48 4.13
C SER A 66 -6.75 -10.84 3.46
N GLU A 67 -7.50 -11.72 4.14
CA GLU A 67 -7.90 -13.02 3.57
C GLU A 67 -8.73 -12.86 2.28
N ALA A 68 -9.57 -11.83 2.19
CA ALA A 68 -10.36 -11.55 1.00
C ALA A 68 -9.48 -11.16 -0.20
N MET A 69 -8.42 -10.36 0.02
CA MET A 69 -7.45 -10.03 -1.00
C MET A 69 -6.65 -11.26 -1.45
N VAL A 70 -6.18 -12.07 -0.50
CA VAL A 70 -5.45 -13.31 -0.78
C VAL A 70 -6.29 -14.29 -1.59
N ALA A 71 -7.57 -14.44 -1.26
CA ALA A 71 -8.49 -15.31 -2.02
C ALA A 71 -8.61 -14.84 -3.48
N GLN A 72 -8.75 -13.54 -3.72
CA GLN A 72 -8.83 -12.97 -5.06
C GLN A 72 -7.49 -13.07 -5.82
N ALA A 73 -6.36 -12.85 -5.12
CA ALA A 73 -5.03 -13.02 -5.70
C ALA A 73 -4.78 -14.48 -6.12
N ARG A 74 -5.18 -15.46 -5.31
CA ARG A 74 -5.11 -16.89 -5.67
C ARG A 74 -5.94 -17.22 -6.89
N GLU A 75 -7.16 -16.68 -7.00
CA GLU A 75 -8.00 -16.87 -8.18
C GLU A 75 -7.34 -16.27 -9.44
N ARG A 76 -6.79 -15.07 -9.35
CA ARG A 76 -6.13 -14.36 -10.45
C ARG A 76 -4.83 -15.04 -10.90
N LEU A 77 -3.98 -15.38 -9.95
CA LEU A 77 -2.61 -15.82 -10.23
C LEU A 77 -2.50 -17.34 -10.43
N GLY A 78 -3.45 -18.12 -9.91
CA GLY A 78 -3.43 -19.58 -9.97
C GLY A 78 -2.18 -20.13 -9.29
N THR A 79 -1.46 -21.02 -9.98
CA THR A 79 -0.22 -21.64 -9.50
C THR A 79 1.05 -20.88 -9.90
N ARG A 80 0.93 -19.71 -10.55
CA ARG A 80 2.07 -18.90 -11.02
C ARG A 80 2.81 -18.19 -9.91
N ALA A 81 2.16 -17.97 -8.76
CA ALA A 81 2.75 -17.33 -7.59
C ALA A 81 2.41 -18.11 -6.32
N HIS A 82 3.29 -18.03 -5.32
CA HIS A 82 2.99 -18.54 -3.98
C HIS A 82 2.28 -17.46 -3.17
N VAL A 83 0.95 -17.59 -3.01
CA VAL A 83 0.09 -16.57 -2.36
C VAL A 83 -0.39 -17.04 -1.00
N PHE A 84 -0.14 -16.26 0.07
CA PHE A 84 -0.64 -16.57 1.42
C PHE A 84 -0.94 -15.32 2.25
N ALA A 85 -1.81 -15.49 3.26
CA ALA A 85 -2.15 -14.43 4.19
C ALA A 85 -1.11 -14.37 5.33
N SER A 86 -0.63 -13.15 5.61
CA SER A 86 0.21 -12.86 6.78
C SER A 86 0.21 -11.36 7.07
N ASP A 87 0.24 -11.00 8.35
CA ASP A 87 0.66 -9.66 8.74
C ASP A 87 2.14 -9.48 8.39
N LEU A 88 2.51 -8.38 7.76
CA LEU A 88 3.90 -8.09 7.41
C LEU A 88 4.79 -7.89 8.64
N LEU A 89 4.20 -7.58 9.80
CA LEU A 89 4.93 -7.47 11.06
C LEU A 89 5.35 -8.86 11.61
N ASP A 90 4.65 -9.93 11.22
CA ASP A 90 4.93 -11.32 11.61
C ASP A 90 5.54 -12.15 10.48
N LEU A 91 5.80 -11.53 9.33
CA LEU A 91 6.24 -12.22 8.12
C LEU A 91 7.50 -13.05 8.37
N THR A 92 7.42 -14.32 7.99
CA THR A 92 8.54 -15.25 7.93
C THR A 92 8.44 -16.04 6.63
N LEU A 93 9.51 -16.06 5.85
CA LEU A 93 9.62 -16.82 4.61
C LEU A 93 10.44 -18.10 4.83
N ASP A 94 10.13 -19.12 4.06
CA ASP A 94 10.88 -20.41 4.04
C ASP A 94 12.30 -20.26 3.49
N ALA A 95 12.52 -19.31 2.57
CA ALA A 95 13.80 -18.93 2.03
C ALA A 95 13.84 -17.42 1.74
N PRO A 96 15.03 -16.78 1.80
CA PRO A 96 15.15 -15.36 1.50
C PRO A 96 14.88 -15.06 0.02
N VAL A 97 14.53 -13.78 -0.25
CA VAL A 97 14.24 -13.30 -1.60
C VAL A 97 15.34 -12.37 -2.13
N ASP A 98 15.42 -12.26 -3.45
CA ASP A 98 16.34 -11.36 -4.16
C ASP A 98 15.87 -9.91 -4.14
N ALA A 99 14.56 -9.73 -4.22
CA ALA A 99 13.95 -8.41 -4.28
C ALA A 99 12.62 -8.37 -3.54
N ILE A 100 12.28 -7.19 -3.03
CA ILE A 100 10.98 -6.90 -2.43
C ILE A 100 10.35 -5.75 -3.19
N LEU A 101 9.11 -5.97 -3.65
CA LEU A 101 8.18 -4.94 -4.08
C LEU A 101 7.18 -4.67 -2.96
N SER A 102 6.78 -3.41 -2.80
CA SER A 102 5.55 -3.07 -2.06
C SER A 102 4.90 -1.82 -2.65
N THR A 103 3.62 -1.89 -2.92
CA THR A 103 2.88 -0.76 -3.48
C THR A 103 1.62 -0.48 -2.68
N ALA A 104 1.41 0.79 -2.30
CA ALA A 104 0.22 1.29 -1.58
C ALA A 104 -0.11 0.56 -0.26
N THR A 105 0.89 -0.01 0.42
CA THR A 105 0.69 -0.87 1.60
C THR A 105 1.22 -0.28 2.90
N PHE A 106 2.47 0.19 2.94
CA PHE A 106 3.16 0.48 4.20
C PHE A 106 2.50 1.57 5.05
N HIS A 107 1.79 2.51 4.44
CA HIS A 107 1.05 3.54 5.19
C HIS A 107 -0.15 3.01 6.00
N TRP A 108 -0.55 1.74 5.83
CA TRP A 108 -1.54 1.07 6.67
C TRP A 108 -0.95 0.44 7.93
N ILE A 109 0.39 0.44 8.06
CA ILE A 109 1.13 -0.22 9.14
C ILE A 109 1.64 0.86 10.09
N ALA A 110 1.28 0.75 11.37
CA ALA A 110 1.69 1.74 12.37
C ALA A 110 3.17 1.57 12.77
N ASP A 111 3.64 0.32 12.94
CA ASP A 111 5.00 0.00 13.39
C ASP A 111 5.95 -0.20 12.20
N HIS A 112 6.51 0.90 11.71
CA HIS A 112 7.50 0.86 10.63
C HIS A 112 8.88 0.34 11.07
N GLU A 113 9.22 0.37 12.35
CA GLU A 113 10.48 -0.20 12.86
C GLU A 113 10.48 -1.71 12.68
N THR A 114 9.44 -2.38 13.19
CA THR A 114 9.26 -3.84 13.01
C THR A 114 9.10 -4.19 11.53
N LEU A 115 8.31 -3.43 10.77
CA LEU A 115 8.12 -3.66 9.33
C LEU A 115 9.46 -3.71 8.59
N PHE A 116 10.31 -2.67 8.72
CA PHE A 116 11.59 -2.64 8.01
C PHE A 116 12.56 -3.71 8.50
N ALA A 117 12.53 -4.08 9.79
CA ALA A 117 13.30 -5.22 10.29
C ALA A 117 12.87 -6.54 9.62
N ARG A 118 11.57 -6.77 9.43
CA ARG A 118 11.04 -7.94 8.71
C ARG A 118 11.41 -7.93 7.24
N MET A 119 11.27 -6.80 6.57
CA MET A 119 11.66 -6.66 5.15
C MET A 119 13.17 -6.90 4.97
N HIS A 120 14.01 -6.36 5.85
CA HIS A 120 15.44 -6.62 5.81
C HIS A 120 15.77 -8.10 6.03
N ALA A 121 15.13 -8.76 7.01
CA ALA A 121 15.35 -10.18 7.29
C ALA A 121 14.91 -11.09 6.12
N ALA A 122 13.86 -10.72 5.39
CA ALA A 122 13.36 -11.47 4.23
C ALA A 122 14.30 -11.42 3.01
N LEU A 123 15.11 -10.38 2.85
CA LEU A 123 16.07 -10.28 1.75
C LEU A 123 17.29 -11.19 1.98
N ARG A 124 17.88 -11.71 0.91
CA ARG A 124 19.25 -12.27 0.94
C ARG A 124 20.30 -11.14 1.00
N PRO A 125 21.55 -11.42 1.41
CA PRO A 125 22.66 -10.47 1.22
C PRO A 125 22.75 -10.01 -0.24
N GLY A 126 22.89 -8.71 -0.48
CA GLY A 126 22.87 -8.09 -1.81
C GLY A 126 21.46 -7.87 -2.38
N GLY A 127 20.41 -8.35 -1.72
CA GLY A 127 19.02 -8.15 -2.12
C GLY A 127 18.57 -6.70 -2.00
N ARG A 128 17.47 -6.35 -2.67
CA ARG A 128 16.98 -4.97 -2.79
C ARG A 128 15.49 -4.82 -2.55
N ILE A 129 15.08 -3.65 -2.10
CA ILE A 129 13.68 -3.27 -1.94
C ILE A 129 13.36 -2.03 -2.77
N SER A 130 12.22 -2.04 -3.44
CA SER A 130 11.57 -0.87 -4.02
C SER A 130 10.13 -0.81 -3.52
N ALA A 131 9.77 0.28 -2.86
CA ALA A 131 8.40 0.44 -2.40
C ALA A 131 7.88 1.87 -2.57
N GLN A 132 6.54 1.98 -2.64
CA GLN A 132 5.83 3.25 -2.68
C GLN A 132 4.54 3.15 -1.86
N CYS A 133 4.31 4.15 -1.02
CA CYS A 133 3.08 4.24 -0.23
C CYS A 133 2.63 5.70 -0.08
N GLY A 134 1.56 5.99 0.65
CA GLY A 134 1.22 7.35 1.07
C GLY A 134 2.30 7.87 2.00
N GLY A 135 2.76 9.10 1.77
CA GLY A 135 3.77 9.78 2.59
C GLY A 135 3.24 11.06 3.23
N ALA A 136 4.08 11.78 3.93
CA ALA A 136 3.72 13.03 4.59
C ALA A 136 2.99 13.98 3.63
N GLY A 137 1.81 14.47 4.04
CA GLY A 137 0.93 15.32 3.23
C GLY A 137 0.06 14.59 2.22
N ASN A 138 0.09 13.24 2.16
CA ASN A 138 -0.82 12.48 1.29
C ASN A 138 -2.27 12.74 1.67
N ILE A 139 -3.10 13.09 0.67
CA ILE A 139 -4.53 13.42 0.85
C ILE A 139 -4.84 14.40 1.99
N ALA A 140 -3.96 15.37 2.25
CA ALA A 140 -4.16 16.36 3.31
C ALA A 140 -5.45 17.20 3.14
N ASP A 141 -5.90 17.41 1.91
CA ASP A 141 -7.17 17.99 1.54
C ASP A 141 -8.35 17.16 2.05
N VAL A 142 -8.29 15.84 1.90
CA VAL A 142 -9.33 14.92 2.41
C VAL A 142 -9.30 14.87 3.95
N GLU A 143 -8.12 14.81 4.56
CA GLU A 143 -8.00 14.84 6.03
C GLU A 143 -8.61 16.13 6.62
N ALA A 144 -8.37 17.27 5.97
CA ALA A 144 -8.98 18.54 6.36
C ALA A 144 -10.52 18.51 6.22
N ALA A 145 -11.03 17.92 5.14
CA ALA A 145 -12.47 17.77 4.93
C ALA A 145 -13.12 16.84 5.97
N ILE A 146 -12.48 15.71 6.30
CA ILE A 146 -12.92 14.80 7.38
C ILE A 146 -13.01 15.55 8.71
N ALA A 147 -11.97 16.32 9.05
CA ALA A 147 -11.94 17.10 10.27
C ALA A 147 -13.02 18.19 10.32
N ALA A 148 -13.33 18.80 9.18
CA ALA A 148 -14.39 19.82 9.08
C ALA A 148 -15.81 19.26 9.25
N VAL A 149 -16.05 18.01 8.82
CA VAL A 149 -17.33 17.31 9.04
C VAL A 149 -17.53 16.97 10.52
N ASP A 150 -16.46 16.78 11.30
CA ASP A 150 -16.45 16.56 12.77
C ASP A 150 -17.48 15.52 13.24
N HIS A 151 -17.51 14.34 12.60
CA HIS A 151 -18.48 13.30 13.00
C HIS A 151 -18.16 12.74 14.40
N PRO A 152 -19.13 12.67 15.33
CA PRO A 152 -18.87 12.27 16.73
C PRO A 152 -18.18 10.90 16.91
N ALA A 153 -18.48 9.93 16.04
CA ALA A 153 -17.88 8.59 16.09
C ALA A 153 -16.39 8.56 15.73
N LEU A 154 -15.84 9.64 15.14
CA LEU A 154 -14.44 9.74 14.74
C LEU A 154 -13.60 10.61 15.68
N ARG A 155 -14.21 11.28 16.66
CA ARG A 155 -13.49 12.15 17.59
C ARG A 155 -12.49 11.37 18.43
N GLY A 156 -11.25 11.89 18.52
CA GLY A 156 -10.15 11.24 19.24
C GLY A 156 -9.52 10.04 18.54
N TRP A 157 -9.90 9.76 17.30
CA TRP A 157 -9.24 8.77 16.48
C TRP A 157 -8.33 9.44 15.46
N GLU A 158 -7.04 9.09 15.47
CA GLU A 158 -6.00 9.69 14.62
C GLU A 158 -6.06 9.23 13.14
N GLY A 159 -7.01 8.36 12.81
CA GLY A 159 -7.13 7.80 11.48
C GLY A 159 -6.37 6.48 11.31
N PRO A 160 -6.46 5.86 10.11
CA PRO A 160 -5.87 4.55 9.86
C PRO A 160 -4.45 4.62 9.28
N TRP A 161 -3.94 5.82 8.96
CA TRP A 161 -2.74 5.98 8.15
C TRP A 161 -1.52 6.42 8.95
N ASN A 162 -0.37 5.91 8.56
CA ASN A 162 0.94 6.36 8.98
C ASN A 162 1.67 6.99 7.77
N TYR A 163 1.45 8.28 7.55
CA TYR A 163 2.10 9.03 6.47
C TYR A 163 3.46 9.57 6.90
N ALA A 164 4.47 8.69 6.84
CA ALA A 164 5.83 9.02 7.26
C ALA A 164 6.52 9.99 6.30
N THR A 165 7.47 10.74 6.83
CA THR A 165 8.37 11.58 6.05
C THR A 165 9.52 10.76 5.43
N PRO A 166 10.18 11.27 4.36
CA PRO A 166 11.40 10.64 3.83
C PRO A 166 12.53 10.52 4.86
N ALA A 167 12.68 11.50 5.75
CA ALA A 167 13.73 11.50 6.77
C ALA A 167 13.52 10.38 7.79
N GLU A 168 12.32 10.26 8.34
CA GLU A 168 11.95 9.20 9.29
C GLU A 168 12.10 7.82 8.66
N THR A 169 11.58 7.65 7.43
CA THR A 169 11.67 6.38 6.70
C THR A 169 13.10 5.97 6.44
N ARG A 170 13.96 6.91 6.00
CA ARG A 170 15.38 6.65 5.80
C ARG A 170 16.07 6.21 7.08
N GLN A 171 15.76 6.87 8.20
CA GLN A 171 16.33 6.52 9.49
C GLN A 171 15.90 5.13 9.94
N ARG A 172 14.61 4.80 9.84
CA ARG A 172 14.06 3.47 10.20
C ARG A 172 14.66 2.36 9.34
N MET A 173 14.80 2.58 8.03
CA MET A 173 15.44 1.61 7.13
C MET A 173 16.91 1.37 7.51
N ARG A 174 17.67 2.44 7.82
CA ARG A 174 19.06 2.31 8.26
C ARG A 174 19.18 1.58 9.60
N ASN A 175 18.30 1.86 10.54
CA ASN A 175 18.24 1.16 11.83
C ASN A 175 17.96 -0.34 11.63
N ALA A 176 17.17 -0.70 10.65
CA ALA A 176 16.89 -2.09 10.27
C ALA A 176 18.07 -2.79 9.53
N GLY A 177 19.13 -2.05 9.16
CA GLY A 177 20.33 -2.58 8.51
C GLY A 177 20.40 -2.35 6.99
N PHE A 178 19.44 -1.62 6.39
CA PHE A 178 19.52 -1.30 4.96
C PHE A 178 20.66 -0.31 4.66
N THR A 179 21.33 -0.55 3.55
CA THR A 179 22.31 0.34 2.90
C THR A 179 21.73 0.95 1.63
N ASP A 180 22.42 1.90 1.00
CA ASP A 180 22.00 2.57 -0.24
C ASP A 180 20.55 3.08 -0.18
N VAL A 181 20.16 3.66 0.97
CA VAL A 181 18.79 4.06 1.23
C VAL A 181 18.47 5.41 0.57
N TRP A 182 17.52 5.40 -0.35
CA TRP A 182 16.93 6.58 -0.99
C TRP A 182 15.45 6.69 -0.65
N THR A 183 15.02 7.89 -0.24
CA THR A 183 13.63 8.16 0.10
C THR A 183 13.25 9.56 -0.37
N TRP A 184 12.09 9.70 -1.03
CA TRP A 184 11.60 11.00 -1.50
C TRP A 184 10.07 11.02 -1.60
N LEU A 185 9.50 12.23 -1.58
CA LEU A 185 8.08 12.43 -1.86
C LEU A 185 7.87 12.78 -3.34
N GLN A 186 6.77 12.30 -3.88
CA GLN A 186 6.33 12.55 -5.24
C GLN A 186 4.85 12.93 -5.23
N PRO A 187 4.49 14.18 -5.59
CA PRO A 187 3.10 14.53 -5.80
C PRO A 187 2.50 13.71 -6.95
N TRP A 188 1.30 13.18 -6.73
CA TRP A 188 0.57 12.40 -7.72
C TRP A 188 -0.94 12.68 -7.60
N PRO A 189 -1.44 13.84 -8.04
CA PRO A 189 -2.84 14.16 -7.94
C PRO A 189 -3.70 13.16 -8.71
N VAL A 190 -4.84 12.79 -8.14
CA VAL A 190 -5.78 11.82 -8.72
C VAL A 190 -7.13 12.50 -8.94
N ASP A 191 -7.66 12.35 -10.15
CA ASP A 191 -8.99 12.80 -10.56
C ASP A 191 -9.89 11.56 -10.72
N PRO A 192 -10.58 11.09 -9.67
CA PRO A 192 -11.39 9.88 -9.78
C PRO A 192 -12.60 10.09 -10.68
N PRO A 193 -12.89 9.18 -11.63
CA PRO A 193 -14.03 9.32 -12.53
C PRO A 193 -15.40 9.24 -11.82
N ASP A 194 -15.47 8.48 -10.72
CA ASP A 194 -16.60 8.46 -9.78
C ASP A 194 -16.07 8.78 -8.38
N PRO A 195 -16.05 10.08 -7.98
CA PRO A 195 -15.54 10.48 -6.67
C PRO A 195 -16.25 9.81 -5.50
N ARG A 196 -17.58 9.63 -5.59
CA ARG A 196 -18.37 9.04 -4.50
C ARG A 196 -18.02 7.58 -4.26
N ALA A 197 -17.93 6.78 -5.32
CA ALA A 197 -17.51 5.38 -5.23
C ALA A 197 -16.03 5.29 -4.79
N TYR A 198 -15.15 6.13 -5.32
CA TYR A 198 -13.74 6.14 -4.98
C TYR A 198 -13.50 6.50 -3.51
N PHE A 199 -14.12 7.58 -3.02
CA PHE A 199 -14.00 8.00 -1.62
C PHE A 199 -14.53 6.93 -0.68
N SER A 200 -15.71 6.35 -0.93
CA SER A 200 -16.31 5.35 -0.06
C SER A 200 -15.48 4.04 0.00
N THR A 201 -14.82 3.67 -1.10
CA THR A 201 -14.12 2.38 -1.20
C THR A 201 -12.63 2.50 -0.89
N VAL A 202 -11.94 3.44 -1.55
CA VAL A 202 -10.48 3.53 -1.50
C VAL A 202 -9.99 4.38 -0.33
N ILE A 203 -10.65 5.51 -0.06
CA ILE A 203 -10.15 6.48 0.93
C ILE A 203 -10.82 6.29 2.30
N LEU A 204 -12.14 6.42 2.37
CA LEU A 204 -12.86 6.54 3.64
C LEU A 204 -13.28 5.21 4.27
N GLY A 205 -12.99 4.07 3.65
CA GLY A 205 -13.51 2.79 4.09
C GLY A 205 -13.31 2.51 5.59
N SER A 206 -12.12 2.76 6.15
CA SER A 206 -11.87 2.59 7.59
C SER A 206 -12.67 3.57 8.47
N HIS A 207 -12.98 4.78 7.96
CA HIS A 207 -13.86 5.73 8.62
C HIS A 207 -15.30 5.22 8.63
N LEU A 208 -15.78 4.73 7.48
CA LEU A 208 -17.14 4.22 7.34
C LEU A 208 -17.42 2.99 8.20
N GLU A 209 -16.42 2.15 8.44
CA GLU A 209 -16.53 1.00 9.36
C GLU A 209 -16.84 1.42 10.81
N ARG A 210 -16.39 2.61 11.22
CA ARG A 210 -16.64 3.17 12.55
C ARG A 210 -17.98 3.88 12.69
N LEU A 211 -18.61 4.22 11.58
CA LEU A 211 -19.89 4.93 11.55
C LEU A 211 -21.08 3.97 11.58
N PRO A 212 -22.22 4.38 12.21
CA PRO A 212 -23.48 3.70 12.02
C PRO A 212 -23.80 3.54 10.51
N PRO A 213 -24.45 2.45 10.08
CA PRO A 213 -24.73 2.21 8.66
C PRO A 213 -25.43 3.38 7.97
N ASP A 214 -26.39 4.02 8.63
CA ASP A 214 -27.20 5.12 8.09
C ASP A 214 -26.39 6.41 7.90
N ASP A 215 -25.29 6.59 8.65
CA ASP A 215 -24.42 7.78 8.57
C ASP A 215 -23.34 7.66 7.49
N ARG A 216 -23.08 6.46 6.97
CA ARG A 216 -21.92 6.19 6.09
C ARG A 216 -21.95 6.99 4.80
N MET A 217 -23.01 6.90 4.03
CA MET A 217 -23.09 7.61 2.75
C MET A 217 -23.34 9.13 2.92
N PRO A 218 -24.14 9.59 3.88
CA PRO A 218 -24.19 11.01 4.26
C PRO A 218 -22.82 11.59 4.62
N PHE A 219 -21.98 10.84 5.33
CA PHE A 219 -20.60 11.25 5.66
C PHE A 219 -19.73 11.41 4.41
N VAL A 220 -19.80 10.45 3.46
CA VAL A 220 -19.08 10.56 2.17
C VAL A 220 -19.51 11.82 1.42
N ASP A 221 -20.82 12.08 1.34
CA ASP A 221 -21.37 13.24 0.65
C ASP A 221 -20.96 14.55 1.34
N ALA A 222 -20.93 14.57 2.68
CA ALA A 222 -20.48 15.73 3.45
C ALA A 222 -18.98 16.02 3.24
N VAL A 223 -18.12 14.98 3.22
CA VAL A 223 -16.68 15.15 2.91
C VAL A 223 -16.50 15.68 1.47
N LEU A 224 -17.22 15.11 0.49
CA LEU A 224 -17.14 15.55 -0.90
C LEU A 224 -17.61 16.98 -1.13
N ALA A 225 -18.52 17.49 -0.31
CA ALA A 225 -18.99 18.88 -0.38
C ALA A 225 -17.88 19.93 -0.11
N HIS A 226 -16.72 19.51 0.42
CA HIS A 226 -15.55 20.38 0.57
C HIS A 226 -14.67 20.47 -0.69
N PHE A 227 -15.01 19.76 -1.76
CA PHE A 227 -14.26 19.76 -3.01
C PHE A 227 -15.01 20.45 -4.13
N GLU A 228 -14.32 21.31 -4.90
CA GLU A 228 -14.85 21.88 -6.12
C GLU A 228 -14.80 20.87 -7.28
N PRO A 229 -15.84 20.78 -8.12
CA PRO A 229 -15.79 19.96 -9.33
C PRO A 229 -14.82 20.53 -10.41
N PRO A 230 -14.04 19.68 -11.13
CA PRO A 230 -13.91 18.24 -10.91
C PRO A 230 -13.15 17.94 -9.63
N VAL A 231 -13.61 16.91 -8.90
CA VAL A 231 -12.96 16.50 -7.64
C VAL A 231 -11.56 15.99 -7.93
N ARG A 232 -10.57 16.62 -7.31
CA ARG A 232 -9.16 16.22 -7.37
C ARG A 232 -8.64 16.01 -5.96
N THR A 233 -7.89 14.91 -5.74
CA THR A 233 -7.26 14.62 -4.46
C THR A 233 -5.75 14.73 -4.55
N GLY A 234 -5.14 15.35 -3.54
CA GLY A 234 -3.70 15.61 -3.46
C GLY A 234 -2.90 14.41 -2.96
N TYR A 235 -2.80 13.34 -3.75
CA TYR A 235 -1.92 12.23 -3.37
C TYR A 235 -0.46 12.67 -3.33
N VAL A 236 0.25 12.29 -2.25
CA VAL A 236 1.69 12.42 -2.10
C VAL A 236 2.28 11.06 -1.81
N ARG A 237 3.08 10.57 -2.74
CA ARG A 237 3.67 9.23 -2.64
C ARG A 237 5.07 9.29 -2.05
N LEU A 238 5.28 8.53 -0.97
CA LEU A 238 6.59 8.26 -0.41
C LEU A 238 7.19 7.07 -1.16
N ASN A 239 8.29 7.32 -1.85
CA ASN A 239 9.08 6.31 -2.52
C ASN A 239 10.28 5.95 -1.64
N LEU A 240 10.67 4.68 -1.65
CA LEU A 240 11.83 4.20 -0.94
C LEU A 240 12.55 3.08 -1.70
N LEU A 241 13.88 3.14 -1.66
CA LEU A 241 14.79 2.15 -2.18
C LEU A 241 15.81 1.81 -1.10
N GLY A 242 16.30 0.58 -1.09
CA GLY A 242 17.36 0.13 -0.19
C GLY A 242 17.95 -1.21 -0.59
N ARG A 243 19.09 -1.55 -0.01
CA ARG A 243 19.77 -2.84 -0.19
C ARG A 243 20.06 -3.49 1.16
N ARG A 244 20.05 -4.81 1.19
CA ARG A 244 20.67 -5.56 2.26
C ARG A 244 22.15 -5.79 1.90
N ALA A 245 23.08 -5.37 2.80
CA ALA A 245 24.51 -5.62 2.64
C ALA A 245 24.86 -7.12 2.67
#